data_c126d481b4b1dd9acbb3f7085fdc81c7
#
_entry.id   c126d481b4b1dd9acbb3f7085fdc81c7
#
_cell.length_a   1.000
_cell.length_b   1.000
_cell.length_c   1.000
_cell.angle_alpha   90.00
_cell.angle_beta   90.00
_cell.angle_gamma   90.00
#
_symmetry.space_group_name_H-M   'P 1'
#
loop_
_entity.id
_entity.type
_entity.pdbx_description
1 polymer ?
#
loop_
_entity_poly.entity_id
_entity_poly.type
_entity_poly.pdbx_seq_one_letter_code
_entity_poly.pdbx_strand_id
1 'polypeptide(L)'
;MTRLIDLTATLDPANRAKLPPPLAGAAKVVAPAIEYLHPAEKGRDAFCAYLGCRHEDLPDGEGWGEEVLTDMSSHCGTHVDAPLHSGSRIGGQRARTITDIALEELYRPGLVLDVRPWVKPAEEITCQMLDRALEATGRRIHEGDAVLIRTGQERYTMTDPQFYAQPGMSRASTLHLTAQGATILGTDAVAWDLPFGVMAKKFQQTRDKQVLWDGHKAILLKEAFIVQQMTNLGALPLSGFMVGFFPIKLAGCSAAPARVVAFVD
;
A
#
# COMPACT_ATOMS: atom_id res chain seq x y z
N MET A 1 -14.00 24.00 7.22
CA MET A 1 -12.81 23.37 7.87
C MET A 1 -12.50 22.09 7.11
N THR A 2 -11.30 21.95 6.63
CA THR A 2 -10.85 20.74 5.95
C THR A 2 -10.92 19.54 6.89
N ARG A 3 -11.64 18.49 6.52
CA ARG A 3 -11.72 17.23 7.25
C ARG A 3 -10.59 16.31 6.79
N LEU A 4 -9.85 15.73 7.73
CA LEU A 4 -8.84 14.72 7.45
C LEU A 4 -9.47 13.33 7.54
N ILE A 5 -9.19 12.50 6.53
CA ILE A 5 -9.59 11.09 6.51
C ILE A 5 -8.32 10.24 6.41
N ASP A 6 -8.12 9.40 7.41
CA ASP A 6 -7.01 8.45 7.44
C ASP A 6 -7.31 7.28 6.52
N LEU A 7 -6.45 7.06 5.54
CA LEU A 7 -6.55 5.98 4.56
C LEU A 7 -5.52 4.87 4.81
N THR A 8 -4.93 4.84 6.01
CA THR A 8 -3.84 3.94 6.38
C THR A 8 -4.36 2.79 7.25
N ALA A 9 -4.10 1.57 6.85
CA ALA A 9 -4.39 0.39 7.66
C ALA A 9 -3.46 0.33 8.90
N THR A 10 -4.02 -0.04 10.05
CA THR A 10 -3.23 -0.24 11.26
C THR A 10 -2.31 -1.44 11.13
N LEU A 11 -1.04 -1.28 11.43
CA LEU A 11 -0.06 -2.36 11.53
C LEU A 11 -0.12 -2.97 12.94
N ASP A 12 -0.78 -4.12 13.06
CA ASP A 12 -0.91 -4.85 14.33
C ASP A 12 -0.06 -6.12 14.31
N PRO A 13 1.03 -6.22 15.10
CA PRO A 13 1.89 -7.39 15.16
C PRO A 13 1.16 -8.65 15.64
N ALA A 14 0.07 -8.52 16.41
CA ALA A 14 -0.73 -9.66 16.88
C ALA A 14 -1.39 -10.42 15.73
N ASN A 15 -1.54 -9.82 14.57
CA ASN A 15 -2.08 -10.47 13.39
C ASN A 15 -1.14 -11.52 12.78
N ARG A 16 0.18 -11.44 13.02
CA ARG A 16 1.14 -12.45 12.51
C ARG A 16 0.80 -13.87 12.94
N ALA A 17 0.45 -14.05 14.21
CA ALA A 17 0.10 -15.36 14.76
C ALA A 17 -1.23 -15.92 14.24
N LYS A 18 -2.05 -15.07 13.64
CA LYS A 18 -3.40 -15.42 13.15
C LYS A 18 -3.44 -15.58 11.62
N LEU A 19 -2.33 -15.41 10.93
CA LEU A 19 -2.30 -15.55 9.47
C LEU A 19 -2.61 -16.98 9.04
N PRO A 20 -3.33 -17.15 7.91
CA PRO A 20 -3.54 -18.46 7.33
C PRO A 20 -2.20 -19.17 7.08
N PRO A 21 -2.07 -20.49 7.36
CA PRO A 21 -0.79 -21.20 7.26
C PRO A 21 -0.03 -21.03 5.93
N PRO A 22 -0.68 -20.99 4.75
CA PRO A 22 0.01 -20.77 3.48
C PRO A 22 0.69 -19.39 3.38
N LEU A 23 0.29 -18.43 4.22
CA LEU A 23 0.76 -17.04 4.20
C LEU A 23 1.76 -16.73 5.31
N ALA A 24 2.06 -17.67 6.19
CA ALA A 24 3.02 -17.47 7.29
C ALA A 24 4.41 -16.99 6.78
N GLY A 25 4.86 -17.49 5.61
CA GLY A 25 6.10 -17.04 4.96
C GLY A 25 6.07 -15.61 4.44
N ALA A 26 4.88 -15.03 4.23
CA ALA A 26 4.68 -13.65 3.77
C ALA A 26 4.30 -12.68 4.91
N ALA A 27 4.36 -13.13 6.16
CA ALA A 27 3.90 -12.37 7.32
C ALA A 27 4.47 -10.94 7.37
N LYS A 28 5.75 -10.76 7.05
CA LYS A 28 6.44 -9.45 7.03
C LYS A 28 5.84 -8.42 6.07
N VAL A 29 5.01 -8.85 5.09
CA VAL A 29 4.36 -7.95 4.10
C VAL A 29 3.02 -7.42 4.63
N VAL A 30 2.40 -8.11 5.58
CA VAL A 30 1.06 -7.75 6.06
C VAL A 30 1.03 -7.36 7.54
N ALA A 31 1.99 -7.83 8.34
CA ALA A 31 2.08 -7.49 9.76
C ALA A 31 3.55 -7.45 10.21
N PRO A 32 3.99 -6.40 10.94
CA PRO A 32 5.33 -6.31 11.47
C PRO A 32 5.56 -7.30 12.61
N ALA A 33 6.84 -7.59 12.94
CA ALA A 33 7.21 -8.07 14.25
C ALA A 33 7.80 -6.90 15.04
N ILE A 34 7.30 -6.68 16.24
CA ILE A 34 7.71 -5.55 17.09
C ILE A 34 8.13 -6.12 18.45
N GLU A 35 9.31 -5.73 18.92
CA GLU A 35 9.71 -5.89 20.31
C GLU A 35 9.37 -4.61 21.06
N TYR A 36 8.64 -4.76 22.17
CA TYR A 36 8.23 -3.65 23.03
C TYR A 36 9.12 -3.58 24.27
N LEU A 37 9.72 -2.43 24.49
CA LEU A 37 10.49 -2.09 25.69
C LEU A 37 9.64 -1.15 26.54
N HIS A 38 8.80 -1.73 27.41
CA HIS A 38 7.90 -0.97 28.28
C HIS A 38 8.70 -0.17 29.35
N PRO A 39 8.37 1.11 29.64
CA PRO A 39 9.10 1.95 30.58
C PRO A 39 9.32 1.36 31.97
N ALA A 40 8.33 0.62 32.49
CA ALA A 40 8.40 -0.01 33.81
C ALA A 40 9.11 -1.39 33.82
N GLU A 41 9.54 -1.89 32.66
CA GLU A 41 10.13 -3.23 32.48
C GLU A 41 11.43 -3.15 31.68
N LYS A 42 11.47 -3.76 30.50
CA LYS A 42 12.66 -3.82 29.63
C LYS A 42 13.20 -2.43 29.25
N GLY A 43 12.33 -1.43 29.09
CA GLY A 43 12.75 -0.06 28.82
C GLY A 43 13.53 0.55 29.97
N ARG A 44 13.13 0.25 31.22
CA ARG A 44 13.88 0.62 32.43
C ARG A 44 15.23 -0.04 32.46
N ASP A 45 15.28 -1.35 32.20
CA ASP A 45 16.54 -2.11 32.23
C ASP A 45 17.52 -1.61 31.16
N ALA A 46 17.03 -1.33 29.95
CA ALA A 46 17.81 -0.77 28.86
C ALA A 46 18.34 0.64 29.20
N PHE A 47 17.48 1.49 29.78
CA PHE A 47 17.86 2.83 30.20
C PHE A 47 18.96 2.82 31.26
N CYS A 48 18.81 1.98 32.30
CA CYS A 48 19.81 1.83 33.35
C CYS A 48 21.13 1.28 32.79
N ALA A 49 21.08 0.30 31.91
CA ALA A 49 22.27 -0.26 31.27
C ALA A 49 23.01 0.80 30.42
N TYR A 50 22.25 1.67 29.71
CA TYR A 50 22.83 2.73 28.89
C TYR A 50 23.48 3.85 29.72
N LEU A 51 22.83 4.24 30.85
CA LEU A 51 23.30 5.34 31.69
C LEU A 51 24.22 4.89 32.84
N GLY A 52 24.34 3.58 33.09
CA GLY A 52 25.13 3.06 34.20
C GLY A 52 24.51 3.34 35.58
N CYS A 53 23.18 3.47 35.66
CA CYS A 53 22.43 3.69 36.89
C CYS A 53 21.65 2.44 37.34
N ARG A 54 21.03 2.48 38.52
CA ARG A 54 20.15 1.45 39.07
C ARG A 54 18.70 1.90 38.96
N HIS A 55 17.74 0.97 39.07
CA HIS A 55 16.30 1.28 39.03
C HIS A 55 15.89 2.33 40.09
N GLU A 56 16.51 2.27 41.26
CA GLU A 56 16.26 3.22 42.38
C GLU A 56 16.76 4.63 42.13
N ASP A 57 17.64 4.81 41.14
CA ASP A 57 18.18 6.12 40.76
C ASP A 57 17.27 6.84 39.76
N LEU A 58 16.26 6.13 39.19
CA LEU A 58 15.39 6.69 38.16
C LEU A 58 14.26 7.53 38.76
N PRO A 59 13.93 8.68 38.16
CA PRO A 59 12.69 9.40 38.44
C PRO A 59 11.49 8.48 38.27
N ASP A 60 10.60 8.43 39.26
CA ASP A 60 9.39 7.60 39.26
C ASP A 60 9.61 6.09 39.05
N GLY A 61 10.86 5.62 39.04
CA GLY A 61 11.22 4.20 38.85
C GLY A 61 11.03 3.69 37.44
N GLU A 62 10.90 4.55 36.43
CA GLU A 62 10.66 4.19 35.01
C GLU A 62 11.79 4.68 34.11
N GLY A 63 11.99 3.96 33.00
CA GLY A 63 12.87 4.34 31.90
C GLY A 63 12.10 4.92 30.71
N TRP A 64 12.62 4.74 29.50
CA TRP A 64 11.91 5.11 28.27
C TRP A 64 11.02 3.98 27.76
N GLY A 65 10.00 4.33 26.93
CA GLY A 65 9.32 3.40 26.04
C GLY A 65 10.05 3.37 24.70
N GLU A 66 10.30 2.17 24.17
CA GLU A 66 10.89 1.98 22.85
C GLU A 66 10.28 0.77 22.18
N GLU A 67 10.09 0.85 20.86
CA GLU A 67 9.62 -0.26 20.02
C GLU A 67 10.62 -0.50 18.88
N VAL A 68 11.09 -1.75 18.79
CA VAL A 68 12.02 -2.18 17.75
C VAL A 68 11.29 -3.03 16.72
N LEU A 69 11.22 -2.55 15.48
CA LEU A 69 10.70 -3.33 14.36
C LEU A 69 11.75 -4.36 13.93
N THR A 70 11.54 -5.61 14.30
CA THR A 70 12.53 -6.69 14.11
C THR A 70 12.37 -7.43 12.78
N ASP A 71 11.15 -7.46 12.22
CA ASP A 71 10.87 -8.07 10.91
C ASP A 71 9.69 -7.37 10.24
N MET A 72 9.98 -6.54 9.25
CA MET A 72 8.99 -5.82 8.45
C MET A 72 9.53 -5.58 7.05
N SER A 73 8.74 -5.93 6.04
CA SER A 73 9.03 -5.54 4.65
C SER A 73 8.75 -4.05 4.43
N SER A 74 9.46 -3.41 3.53
CA SER A 74 9.11 -2.08 3.02
C SER A 74 7.73 -2.03 2.35
N HIS A 75 7.14 -3.19 2.02
CA HIS A 75 5.79 -3.34 1.48
C HIS A 75 4.74 -3.72 2.56
N CYS A 76 5.04 -3.50 3.84
CA CYS A 76 4.14 -3.87 4.93
C CYS A 76 3.00 -2.88 5.12
N GLY A 77 1.76 -3.37 5.09
CA GLY A 77 0.56 -2.57 5.28
C GLY A 77 0.33 -1.55 4.16
N THR A 78 -0.23 -0.40 4.48
CA THR A 78 -0.39 0.69 3.51
C THR A 78 0.98 1.26 3.15
N HIS A 79 1.37 1.16 1.88
CA HIS A 79 2.69 1.56 1.40
C HIS A 79 2.63 2.16 -0.01
N VAL A 80 3.67 2.90 -0.34
CA VAL A 80 3.90 3.42 -1.69
C VAL A 80 4.99 2.60 -2.37
N ASP A 81 4.72 2.10 -3.56
CA ASP A 81 5.70 1.49 -4.44
C ASP A 81 6.33 2.55 -5.36
N ALA A 82 7.64 2.66 -5.31
CA ALA A 82 8.41 3.38 -6.29
C ALA A 82 8.58 2.54 -7.58
N PRO A 83 8.87 3.16 -8.72
CA PRO A 83 9.05 2.48 -10.00
C PRO A 83 10.03 1.30 -9.97
N LEU A 84 11.05 1.33 -9.10
CA LEU A 84 12.00 0.23 -8.89
C LEU A 84 11.30 -1.09 -8.52
N HIS A 85 10.14 -1.04 -7.85
CA HIS A 85 9.39 -2.26 -7.52
C HIS A 85 8.93 -3.02 -8.76
N SER A 86 8.55 -2.30 -9.81
CA SER A 86 8.12 -2.90 -11.08
C SER A 86 9.28 -3.37 -11.97
N GLY A 87 10.48 -2.81 -11.81
CA GLY A 87 11.68 -3.21 -12.54
C GLY A 87 12.82 -2.22 -12.41
N SER A 88 14.03 -2.66 -12.73
CA SER A 88 15.25 -1.89 -12.51
C SER A 88 15.45 -0.71 -13.48
N ARG A 89 14.73 -0.68 -14.61
CA ARG A 89 14.87 0.35 -15.64
C ARG A 89 13.52 0.75 -16.25
N ILE A 90 13.40 2.05 -16.57
CA ILE A 90 12.30 2.63 -17.35
C ILE A 90 12.95 3.45 -18.46
N GLY A 91 12.58 3.20 -19.72
CA GLY A 91 13.15 3.91 -20.88
C GLY A 91 14.69 3.89 -20.95
N GLY A 92 15.31 2.80 -20.45
CA GLY A 92 16.76 2.65 -20.40
C GLY A 92 17.45 3.32 -19.20
N GLN A 93 16.75 4.20 -18.46
CA GLN A 93 17.24 4.85 -17.25
C GLN A 93 17.04 3.97 -16.01
N ARG A 94 17.82 4.19 -14.95
CA ARG A 94 17.60 3.55 -13.64
C ARG A 94 16.20 3.92 -13.13
N ALA A 95 15.41 2.94 -12.74
CA ALA A 95 14.12 3.19 -12.10
C ALA A 95 14.30 3.92 -10.76
N ARG A 96 13.38 4.83 -10.45
CA ARG A 96 13.40 5.64 -9.22
C ARG A 96 13.11 4.78 -7.99
N THR A 97 13.75 5.14 -6.89
CA THR A 97 13.53 4.62 -5.53
C THR A 97 12.65 5.59 -4.74
N ILE A 98 12.25 5.22 -3.53
CA ILE A 98 11.46 6.08 -2.64
C ILE A 98 12.12 7.44 -2.42
N THR A 99 13.44 7.49 -2.30
CA THR A 99 14.17 8.75 -2.06
C THR A 99 14.34 9.63 -3.29
N ASP A 100 14.04 9.11 -4.47
CA ASP A 100 14.07 9.85 -5.72
C ASP A 100 12.73 10.56 -6.03
N ILE A 101 11.67 10.32 -5.21
CA ILE A 101 10.34 10.90 -5.41
C ILE A 101 10.24 12.24 -4.69
N ALA A 102 9.85 13.28 -5.40
CA ALA A 102 9.62 14.60 -4.81
C ALA A 102 8.29 14.64 -4.03
N LEU A 103 8.20 15.45 -2.97
CA LEU A 103 6.98 15.55 -2.15
C LEU A 103 5.78 16.06 -2.96
N GLU A 104 6.04 16.94 -3.93
CA GLU A 104 5.03 17.50 -4.82
C GLU A 104 4.36 16.43 -5.68
N GLU A 105 5.05 15.31 -5.95
CA GLU A 105 4.49 14.17 -6.67
C GLU A 105 3.58 13.30 -5.78
N LEU A 106 3.70 13.44 -4.47
CA LEU A 106 2.98 12.63 -3.47
C LEU A 106 1.77 13.34 -2.85
N TYR A 107 1.46 14.58 -3.27
CA TYR A 107 0.27 15.31 -2.85
C TYR A 107 -0.54 15.73 -4.07
N ARG A 108 -1.66 15.04 -4.31
CA ARG A 108 -2.39 15.08 -5.59
C ARG A 108 -3.91 15.22 -5.41
N PRO A 109 -4.60 15.80 -6.39
CA PRO A 109 -6.05 15.68 -6.47
C PRO A 109 -6.46 14.20 -6.55
N GLY A 110 -7.46 13.81 -5.77
CA GLY A 110 -7.93 12.42 -5.67
C GLY A 110 -9.22 12.16 -6.43
N LEU A 111 -9.32 10.94 -6.98
CA LEU A 111 -10.52 10.33 -7.57
C LEU A 111 -10.71 8.94 -6.99
N VAL A 112 -11.93 8.60 -6.59
CA VAL A 112 -12.29 7.23 -6.19
C VAL A 112 -13.09 6.58 -7.29
N LEU A 113 -12.58 5.50 -7.85
CA LEU A 113 -13.30 4.63 -8.80
C LEU A 113 -13.87 3.44 -8.03
N ASP A 114 -15.16 3.50 -7.71
CA ASP A 114 -15.85 2.42 -7.00
C ASP A 114 -16.25 1.31 -7.96
N VAL A 115 -15.44 0.27 -8.03
CA VAL A 115 -15.64 -0.87 -8.94
C VAL A 115 -16.41 -2.03 -8.29
N ARG A 116 -16.76 -1.92 -7.01
CA ARG A 116 -17.44 -2.98 -6.24
C ARG A 116 -18.68 -3.58 -6.92
N PRO A 117 -19.51 -2.82 -7.65
CA PRO A 117 -20.70 -3.38 -8.31
C PRO A 117 -20.39 -4.46 -9.37
N TRP A 118 -19.15 -4.50 -9.89
CA TRP A 118 -18.83 -5.35 -11.05
C TRP A 118 -17.71 -6.35 -10.80
N VAL A 119 -16.86 -6.12 -9.78
CA VAL A 119 -15.72 -6.99 -9.51
C VAL A 119 -16.14 -8.27 -8.78
N LYS A 120 -15.39 -9.34 -9.03
CA LYS A 120 -15.48 -10.60 -8.31
C LYS A 120 -14.12 -10.98 -7.74
N PRO A 121 -14.10 -11.81 -6.68
CA PRO A 121 -12.85 -12.30 -6.11
C PRO A 121 -11.97 -12.96 -7.17
N ALA A 122 -10.69 -12.60 -7.18
CA ALA A 122 -9.64 -13.14 -8.05
C ALA A 122 -9.90 -12.97 -9.57
N GLU A 123 -10.77 -12.03 -9.97
CA GLU A 123 -11.01 -11.65 -11.36
C GLU A 123 -10.35 -10.30 -11.70
N GLU A 124 -10.14 -10.09 -13.00
CA GLU A 124 -9.54 -8.87 -13.52
C GLU A 124 -10.50 -7.68 -13.45
N ILE A 125 -9.97 -6.52 -13.06
CA ILE A 125 -10.64 -5.22 -13.18
C ILE A 125 -10.40 -4.72 -14.60
N THR A 126 -11.46 -4.72 -15.42
CA THR A 126 -11.39 -4.36 -16.83
C THR A 126 -11.46 -2.84 -17.06
N CYS A 127 -10.94 -2.37 -18.21
CA CYS A 127 -11.09 -0.96 -18.61
C CYS A 127 -12.56 -0.50 -18.60
N GLN A 128 -13.50 -1.34 -19.03
CA GLN A 128 -14.93 -1.02 -19.03
C GLN A 128 -15.49 -0.79 -17.62
N MET A 129 -15.02 -1.55 -16.62
CA MET A 129 -15.41 -1.32 -15.22
C MET A 129 -14.87 0.02 -14.72
N LEU A 130 -13.63 0.35 -15.09
CA LEU A 130 -13.00 1.63 -14.74
C LEU A 130 -13.74 2.82 -15.39
N ASP A 131 -14.09 2.71 -16.66
CA ASP A 131 -14.84 3.76 -17.36
C ASP A 131 -16.21 4.02 -16.70
N ARG A 132 -16.94 2.96 -16.37
CA ARG A 132 -18.23 3.08 -15.65
C ARG A 132 -18.06 3.73 -14.27
N ALA A 133 -17.02 3.37 -13.54
CA ALA A 133 -16.73 3.99 -12.24
C ALA A 133 -16.32 5.45 -12.40
N LEU A 134 -15.55 5.78 -13.44
CA LEU A 134 -15.14 7.14 -13.75
C LEU A 134 -16.33 8.04 -14.11
N GLU A 135 -17.26 7.56 -14.93
CA GLU A 135 -18.51 8.26 -15.27
C GLU A 135 -19.28 8.67 -14.01
N ALA A 136 -19.34 7.80 -13.00
CA ALA A 136 -20.02 8.10 -11.73
C ALA A 136 -19.36 9.23 -10.94
N THR A 137 -18.08 9.55 -11.19
CA THR A 137 -17.38 10.67 -10.52
C THR A 137 -17.81 12.04 -11.07
N GLY A 138 -18.42 12.08 -12.25
CA GLY A 138 -18.75 13.32 -12.98
C GLY A 138 -17.50 14.10 -13.44
N ARG A 139 -16.32 13.50 -13.39
CA ARG A 139 -15.04 14.14 -13.70
C ARG A 139 -14.18 13.25 -14.62
N ARG A 140 -13.27 13.87 -15.37
CA ARG A 140 -12.22 13.18 -16.12
C ARG A 140 -10.96 13.07 -15.26
N ILE A 141 -10.11 12.10 -15.56
CA ILE A 141 -8.73 12.05 -15.03
C ILE A 141 -7.93 13.17 -15.71
N HIS A 142 -7.17 13.90 -14.93
CA HIS A 142 -6.24 14.93 -15.40
C HIS A 142 -4.80 14.50 -15.10
N GLU A 143 -3.85 15.16 -15.78
CA GLU A 143 -2.42 14.92 -15.54
C GLU A 143 -2.08 15.21 -14.06
N GLY A 144 -1.46 14.23 -13.41
CA GLY A 144 -1.09 14.33 -12.01
C GLY A 144 -2.13 13.84 -11.01
N ASP A 145 -3.31 13.39 -11.43
CA ASP A 145 -4.32 12.87 -10.50
C ASP A 145 -3.87 11.57 -9.83
N ALA A 146 -4.33 11.39 -8.58
CA ALA A 146 -4.31 10.12 -7.87
C ALA A 146 -5.65 9.40 -8.07
N VAL A 147 -5.63 8.20 -8.64
CA VAL A 147 -6.80 7.37 -8.89
C VAL A 147 -6.85 6.21 -7.91
N LEU A 148 -7.87 6.18 -7.05
CA LEU A 148 -8.04 5.21 -5.98
C LEU A 148 -9.12 4.20 -6.36
N ILE A 149 -8.74 2.95 -6.54
CA ILE A 149 -9.65 1.85 -6.93
C ILE A 149 -10.24 1.24 -5.66
N ARG A 150 -11.54 1.44 -5.45
CA ARG A 150 -12.27 0.84 -4.34
C ARG A 150 -12.85 -0.50 -4.77
N THR A 151 -12.23 -1.58 -4.31
CA THR A 151 -12.64 -2.96 -4.61
C THR A 151 -13.56 -3.54 -3.53
N GLY A 152 -13.58 -2.93 -2.34
CA GLY A 152 -14.27 -3.42 -1.15
C GLY A 152 -13.45 -4.42 -0.35
N GLN A 153 -12.16 -4.60 -0.66
CA GLN A 153 -11.25 -5.46 0.10
C GLN A 153 -10.97 -4.89 1.50
N GLU A 154 -11.10 -3.58 1.70
CA GLU A 154 -10.96 -2.91 3.00
C GLU A 154 -11.88 -3.48 4.11
N ARG A 155 -12.92 -4.22 3.76
CA ARG A 155 -13.85 -4.89 4.71
C ARG A 155 -13.28 -6.16 5.33
N TYR A 156 -12.25 -6.75 4.74
CA TYR A 156 -11.61 -7.96 5.24
C TYR A 156 -10.35 -7.61 6.03
N THR A 157 -10.07 -8.39 7.04
CA THR A 157 -8.80 -8.31 7.76
C THR A 157 -7.77 -9.24 7.13
N MET A 158 -6.48 -9.00 7.36
CA MET A 158 -5.39 -9.84 6.86
C MET A 158 -5.44 -11.29 7.38
N THR A 159 -6.26 -11.58 8.38
CA THR A 159 -6.47 -12.95 8.89
C THR A 159 -7.59 -13.69 8.17
N ASP A 160 -8.37 -12.98 7.32
CA ASP A 160 -9.42 -13.55 6.48
C ASP A 160 -8.84 -13.99 5.13
N PRO A 161 -9.04 -15.24 4.69
CA PRO A 161 -8.62 -15.69 3.36
C PRO A 161 -9.18 -14.85 2.20
N GLN A 162 -10.34 -14.22 2.36
CA GLN A 162 -10.93 -13.34 1.35
C GLN A 162 -10.11 -12.07 1.10
N PHE A 163 -9.31 -11.63 2.07
CA PHE A 163 -8.36 -10.53 1.90
C PHE A 163 -7.35 -10.79 0.77
N TYR A 164 -7.00 -12.06 0.54
CA TYR A 164 -6.04 -12.50 -0.49
C TYR A 164 -6.71 -12.97 -1.77
N ALA A 165 -8.03 -12.89 -1.86
CA ALA A 165 -8.79 -13.18 -3.07
C ALA A 165 -9.19 -11.87 -3.79
N GLN A 166 -8.36 -10.86 -3.73
CA GLN A 166 -8.62 -9.56 -4.31
C GLN A 166 -8.84 -9.63 -5.83
N PRO A 167 -9.74 -8.80 -6.39
CA PRO A 167 -9.69 -8.50 -7.82
C PRO A 167 -8.41 -7.71 -8.12
N GLY A 168 -7.87 -7.85 -9.34
CA GLY A 168 -6.59 -7.25 -9.68
C GLY A 168 -6.60 -6.49 -10.98
N MET A 169 -5.67 -5.55 -11.11
CA MET A 169 -5.43 -4.79 -12.33
C MET A 169 -4.54 -5.59 -13.29
N SER A 170 -4.81 -5.43 -14.57
CA SER A 170 -3.93 -5.91 -15.64
C SER A 170 -3.07 -4.78 -16.20
N ARG A 171 -2.17 -5.13 -17.13
CA ARG A 171 -1.43 -4.14 -17.92
C ARG A 171 -2.38 -3.19 -18.66
N ALA A 172 -3.42 -3.72 -19.28
CA ALA A 172 -4.37 -2.94 -20.06
C ALA A 172 -5.10 -1.93 -19.16
N SER A 173 -5.66 -2.37 -18.03
CA SER A 173 -6.37 -1.51 -17.11
C SER A 173 -5.46 -0.51 -16.39
N THR A 174 -4.22 -0.87 -16.07
CA THR A 174 -3.23 0.05 -15.50
C THR A 174 -2.83 1.14 -16.50
N LEU A 175 -2.51 0.76 -17.75
CA LEU A 175 -2.18 1.70 -18.81
C LEU A 175 -3.38 2.59 -19.20
N HIS A 176 -4.60 2.07 -19.10
CA HIS A 176 -5.80 2.85 -19.35
C HIS A 176 -5.92 4.08 -18.44
N LEU A 177 -5.54 3.93 -17.16
CA LEU A 177 -5.54 5.04 -16.19
C LEU A 177 -4.34 5.98 -16.40
N THR A 178 -3.15 5.43 -16.55
CA THR A 178 -1.93 6.25 -16.71
C THR A 178 -1.93 7.00 -18.04
N ALA A 179 -2.49 6.43 -19.12
CA ALA A 179 -2.64 7.10 -20.41
C ALA A 179 -3.52 8.35 -20.32
N GLN A 180 -4.49 8.37 -19.41
CA GLN A 180 -5.36 9.52 -19.15
C GLN A 180 -4.71 10.59 -18.25
N GLY A 181 -3.55 10.31 -17.63
CA GLY A 181 -2.82 11.27 -16.81
C GLY A 181 -2.66 10.89 -15.34
N ALA A 182 -3.19 9.75 -14.89
CA ALA A 182 -2.99 9.31 -13.51
C ALA A 182 -1.51 9.05 -13.23
N THR A 183 -0.99 9.64 -12.15
CA THR A 183 0.41 9.46 -11.69
C THR A 183 0.53 8.67 -10.40
N ILE A 184 -0.56 8.54 -9.64
CA ILE A 184 -0.66 7.66 -8.49
C ILE A 184 -1.88 6.77 -8.66
N LEU A 185 -1.68 5.48 -8.40
CA LEU A 185 -2.68 4.42 -8.52
C LEU A 185 -2.84 3.73 -7.16
N GLY A 186 -3.94 3.98 -6.46
CA GLY A 186 -4.20 3.43 -5.13
C GLY A 186 -5.24 2.30 -5.16
N THR A 187 -5.17 1.38 -4.19
CA THR A 187 -6.18 0.35 -3.98
C THR A 187 -6.33 -0.04 -2.51
N ASP A 188 -7.54 -0.46 -2.14
CA ASP A 188 -7.83 -1.10 -0.85
C ASP A 188 -7.47 -2.61 -0.83
N ALA A 189 -7.02 -3.15 -1.94
CA ALA A 189 -6.58 -4.54 -2.06
C ALA A 189 -5.16 -4.75 -1.50
N VAL A 190 -4.86 -6.00 -1.12
CA VAL A 190 -3.53 -6.39 -0.61
C VAL A 190 -2.44 -6.31 -1.69
N ALA A 191 -2.82 -6.38 -2.95
CA ALA A 191 -1.93 -6.26 -4.10
C ALA A 191 -2.65 -5.58 -5.27
N TRP A 192 -1.88 -4.95 -6.17
CA TRP A 192 -2.39 -4.31 -7.39
C TRP A 192 -2.83 -5.33 -8.44
N ASP A 193 -2.04 -6.37 -8.65
CA ASP A 193 -2.32 -7.44 -9.61
C ASP A 193 -3.28 -8.49 -9.04
N LEU A 194 -3.66 -9.43 -9.89
CA LEU A 194 -4.35 -10.65 -9.49
C LEU A 194 -3.56 -11.43 -8.43
N PRO A 195 -4.22 -12.24 -7.59
CA PRO A 195 -3.54 -13.09 -6.63
C PRO A 195 -2.44 -13.94 -7.27
N PHE A 196 -1.29 -14.07 -6.57
CA PHE A 196 -0.14 -14.82 -7.09
C PHE A 196 -0.48 -16.24 -7.55
N GLY A 197 -1.36 -16.94 -6.81
CA GLY A 197 -1.82 -18.28 -7.18
C GLY A 197 -2.58 -18.32 -8.51
N VAL A 198 -3.37 -17.26 -8.80
CA VAL A 198 -4.09 -17.11 -10.07
C VAL A 198 -3.12 -16.88 -11.21
N MET A 199 -2.17 -15.96 -11.04
CA MET A 199 -1.13 -15.69 -12.05
C MET A 199 -0.27 -16.91 -12.32
N ALA A 200 0.17 -17.62 -11.25
CA ALA A 200 0.96 -18.84 -11.38
C ALA A 200 0.22 -19.93 -12.16
N LYS A 201 -1.06 -20.18 -11.84
CA LYS A 201 -1.91 -21.14 -12.56
C LYS A 201 -2.06 -20.77 -14.03
N LYS A 202 -2.35 -19.50 -14.32
CA LYS A 202 -2.48 -19.00 -15.69
C LYS A 202 -1.18 -19.17 -16.48
N PHE A 203 -0.04 -18.83 -15.87
CA PHE A 203 1.28 -19.04 -16.48
C PHE A 203 1.58 -20.52 -16.76
N GLN A 204 1.29 -21.41 -15.82
CA GLN A 204 1.49 -22.86 -16.02
C GLN A 204 0.66 -23.40 -17.19
N GLN A 205 -0.55 -22.88 -17.40
CA GLN A 205 -1.44 -23.27 -18.48
C GLN A 205 -1.04 -22.70 -19.84
N THR A 206 -0.64 -21.44 -19.89
CA THR A 206 -0.44 -20.71 -21.15
C THR A 206 1.03 -20.56 -21.54
N ARG A 207 1.96 -20.65 -20.58
CA ARG A 207 3.38 -20.30 -20.72
C ARG A 207 3.61 -18.85 -21.17
N ASP A 208 2.58 -18.03 -21.12
CA ASP A 208 2.68 -16.61 -21.42
C ASP A 208 3.30 -15.86 -20.24
N LYS A 209 4.49 -15.31 -20.45
CA LYS A 209 5.24 -14.53 -19.43
C LYS A 209 4.54 -13.22 -19.09
N GLN A 210 3.68 -12.72 -19.96
CA GLN A 210 3.01 -11.43 -19.76
C GLN A 210 1.93 -11.48 -18.67
N VAL A 211 1.47 -12.69 -18.30
CA VAL A 211 0.51 -12.82 -17.19
C VAL A 211 1.15 -12.69 -15.81
N LEU A 212 2.48 -12.66 -15.73
CA LEU A 212 3.22 -12.57 -14.48
C LEU A 212 3.44 -11.09 -14.12
N TRP A 213 2.72 -10.66 -13.08
CA TRP A 213 2.83 -9.31 -12.53
C TRP A 213 2.53 -8.20 -13.55
N ASP A 214 1.49 -8.41 -14.29
CA ASP A 214 1.16 -7.67 -15.51
C ASP A 214 0.79 -6.21 -15.23
N GLY A 215 0.01 -5.95 -14.18
CA GLY A 215 -0.39 -4.60 -13.76
C GLY A 215 0.80 -3.77 -13.28
N HIS A 216 1.68 -4.33 -12.42
CA HIS A 216 2.91 -3.63 -12.02
C HIS A 216 3.86 -3.40 -13.18
N LYS A 217 4.01 -4.35 -14.09
CA LYS A 217 4.88 -4.21 -15.25
C LYS A 217 4.43 -3.10 -16.22
N ALA A 218 3.18 -2.69 -16.18
CA ALA A 218 2.68 -1.55 -16.94
C ALA A 218 3.43 -0.24 -16.59
N ILE A 219 3.85 -0.08 -15.33
CA ILE A 219 4.59 1.10 -14.85
C ILE A 219 5.92 1.30 -15.59
N LEU A 220 6.51 0.23 -16.13
CA LEU A 220 7.73 0.33 -16.92
C LEU A 220 7.51 0.96 -18.31
N LEU A 221 6.27 1.04 -18.77
CA LEU A 221 5.87 1.66 -20.05
C LEU A 221 5.40 3.10 -19.86
N LYS A 222 4.66 3.38 -18.78
CA LYS A 222 4.28 4.72 -18.36
C LYS A 222 4.35 4.79 -16.83
N GLU A 223 5.31 5.56 -16.33
CA GLU A 223 5.62 5.66 -14.92
C GLU A 223 4.46 6.20 -14.10
N ALA A 224 4.18 5.52 -12.99
CA ALA A 224 3.28 5.95 -11.93
C ALA A 224 3.73 5.30 -10.61
N PHE A 225 3.19 5.77 -9.48
CA PHE A 225 3.37 5.12 -8.18
C PHE A 225 2.14 4.25 -7.87
N ILE A 226 2.36 3.09 -7.27
CA ILE A 226 1.27 2.23 -6.82
C ILE A 226 1.18 2.31 -5.30
N VAL A 227 -0.04 2.40 -4.77
CA VAL A 227 -0.31 2.44 -3.33
C VAL A 227 -1.30 1.35 -2.98
N GLN A 228 -0.91 0.47 -2.09
CA GLN A 228 -1.66 -0.74 -1.78
C GLN A 228 -2.11 -0.77 -0.32
N GLN A 229 -3.07 -1.64 -0.01
CA GLN A 229 -3.61 -1.86 1.33
C GLN A 229 -4.15 -0.58 1.98
N MET A 230 -4.82 0.26 1.18
CA MET A 230 -5.51 1.44 1.69
C MET A 230 -6.79 1.03 2.42
N THR A 231 -7.29 1.89 3.30
CA THR A 231 -8.55 1.69 4.01
C THR A 231 -9.41 2.96 3.95
N ASN A 232 -10.66 2.87 4.41
CA ASN A 232 -11.59 4.00 4.49
C ASN A 232 -11.90 4.70 3.15
N LEU A 233 -11.67 4.05 2.00
CA LEU A 233 -12.01 4.62 0.69
C LEU A 233 -13.51 4.94 0.59
N GLY A 234 -14.34 4.21 1.34
CA GLY A 234 -15.77 4.47 1.42
C GLY A 234 -16.19 5.75 2.15
N ALA A 235 -15.29 6.38 2.88
CA ALA A 235 -15.53 7.64 3.58
C ALA A 235 -15.23 8.87 2.71
N LEU A 236 -14.64 8.65 1.53
CA LEU A 236 -14.29 9.71 0.58
C LEU A 236 -15.48 10.06 -0.34
N PRO A 237 -15.61 11.33 -0.76
CA PRO A 237 -16.36 11.65 -1.96
C PRO A 237 -15.67 11.03 -3.19
N LEU A 238 -16.39 10.85 -4.29
CA LEU A 238 -15.79 10.28 -5.50
C LEU A 238 -14.74 11.19 -6.14
N SER A 239 -14.77 12.50 -5.86
CA SER A 239 -13.81 13.50 -6.34
C SER A 239 -13.88 14.77 -5.47
N GLY A 240 -13.02 15.76 -5.76
CA GLY A 240 -13.06 17.05 -5.06
C GLY A 240 -12.31 17.05 -3.72
N PHE A 241 -11.29 16.23 -3.59
CA PHE A 241 -10.41 16.18 -2.42
C PHE A 241 -8.94 16.11 -2.85
N MET A 242 -8.05 16.49 -1.94
CA MET A 242 -6.62 16.25 -2.09
C MET A 242 -6.23 15.00 -1.28
N VAL A 243 -5.18 14.31 -1.71
CA VAL A 243 -4.65 13.17 -0.97
C VAL A 243 -3.13 13.23 -0.93
N GLY A 244 -2.57 12.99 0.26
CA GLY A 244 -1.13 12.91 0.53
C GLY A 244 -0.71 11.48 0.79
N PHE A 245 0.36 11.05 0.12
CA PHE A 245 0.97 9.74 0.24
C PHE A 245 2.38 9.93 0.78
N PHE A 246 2.57 9.83 2.09
CA PHE A 246 3.84 10.20 2.72
C PHE A 246 4.59 8.95 3.22
N PRO A 247 5.40 8.29 2.34
CA PRO A 247 6.19 7.13 2.73
C PRO A 247 7.36 7.53 3.64
N ILE A 248 7.79 6.62 4.50
CA ILE A 248 9.05 6.76 5.23
C ILE A 248 10.18 6.87 4.21
N LYS A 249 11.06 7.86 4.36
CA LYS A 249 12.14 8.16 3.41
C LYS A 249 13.31 7.17 3.56
N LEU A 250 13.13 5.95 3.07
CA LEU A 250 14.12 4.86 3.12
C LEU A 250 15.01 4.89 1.87
N ALA A 251 16.31 5.07 2.07
CA ALA A 251 17.27 5.18 0.96
C ALA A 251 17.36 3.88 0.14
N GLY A 252 17.26 4.01 -1.17
CA GLY A 252 17.41 2.91 -2.13
C GLY A 252 16.28 1.88 -2.14
N CYS A 253 15.21 2.07 -1.34
CA CYS A 253 14.11 1.14 -1.26
C CYS A 253 13.14 1.27 -2.44
N SER A 254 12.58 0.12 -2.84
CA SER A 254 11.58 0.01 -3.90
C SER A 254 10.17 0.37 -3.42
N ALA A 255 9.95 0.41 -2.10
CA ALA A 255 8.71 0.84 -1.46
C ALA A 255 8.99 1.36 -0.06
N ALA A 256 7.99 2.01 0.56
CA ALA A 256 8.00 2.27 1.98
C ALA A 256 6.58 2.39 2.55
N PRO A 257 6.35 1.94 3.81
CA PRO A 257 5.11 2.19 4.52
C PRO A 257 4.80 3.69 4.56
N ALA A 258 3.53 4.03 4.41
CA ALA A 258 3.10 5.41 4.27
C ALA A 258 1.91 5.73 5.17
N ARG A 259 1.87 6.96 5.74
CA ARG A 259 0.63 7.52 6.24
C ARG A 259 -0.08 8.22 5.09
N VAL A 260 -1.17 7.61 4.61
CA VAL A 260 -1.99 8.16 3.53
C VAL A 260 -3.18 8.89 4.12
N VAL A 261 -3.32 10.16 3.75
CA VAL A 261 -4.36 11.05 4.31
C VAL A 261 -5.07 11.80 3.20
N ALA A 262 -6.39 11.76 3.20
CA ALA A 262 -7.19 12.63 2.36
C ALA A 262 -7.62 13.90 3.10
N PHE A 263 -7.67 15.00 2.37
CA PHE A 263 -8.05 16.35 2.80
C PHE A 263 -9.34 16.71 2.05
N VAL A 264 -10.44 16.74 2.77
CA VAL A 264 -11.79 16.97 2.21
C VAL A 264 -12.34 18.28 2.74
N ASP A 265 -12.67 19.23 1.87
CA ASP A 265 -13.25 20.52 2.24
C ASP A 265 -14.77 20.47 2.47
#